data_0755c76f5067c48f4515f4afb6bbaf06
#
_entry.id   0755c76f5067c48f4515f4afb6bbaf06
#
_cell.length_a   1.000
_cell.length_b   1.000
_cell.length_c   1.000
_cell.angle_alpha   90.00
_cell.angle_beta   90.00
_cell.angle_gamma   90.00
#
_symmetry.space_group_name_H-M   'P 1'
#
loop_
_entity.id
_entity.type
_entity.pdbx_description
1 polymer ?
#
loop_
_entity_poly.entity_id
_entity_poly.type
_entity_poly.pdbx_seq_one_letter_code
_entity_poly.pdbx_strand_id
1 'polypeptide(L)'
;MENLGIYERVRQVPEAAKRSIQAGRLKGKTDINPMWRIKALTEQFGPCGIGWKYVITDKRLEQGANNEVAAFLDIDLFVKVDGAWSEAIPGTGGSAFVASERNGLYTSDECFKMALTDAISVACKALGFGADVYWDKDSTKYDRGTEPQQRTQKAAIPPQQKPGYRLPPQGDATVICERCGGQVMDYFDGRATVKAARLAARAKELYGHALCEKCVAKVKKASDAAKEANDAAG
;
A
#
# COMPACT_ATOMS: atom_id res chain seq x y z
N MET A 1 -29.10 8.40 -26.55
CA MET A 1 -28.46 8.72 -25.22
C MET A 1 -27.05 9.23 -25.50
N GLU A 2 -26.69 10.39 -24.97
CA GLU A 2 -25.30 10.85 -25.07
C GLU A 2 -24.39 9.94 -24.25
N ASN A 3 -23.32 9.40 -24.85
CA ASN A 3 -22.45 8.41 -24.24
C ASN A 3 -21.84 8.84 -22.90
N LEU A 4 -21.64 10.14 -22.69
CA LEU A 4 -21.08 10.71 -21.46
C LEU A 4 -22.14 11.16 -20.44
N GLY A 5 -23.43 10.99 -20.74
CA GLY A 5 -24.49 11.58 -19.92
C GLY A 5 -24.49 11.13 -18.46
N ILE A 6 -24.23 9.85 -18.16
CA ILE A 6 -24.11 9.35 -16.79
C ILE A 6 -22.80 9.83 -16.18
N TYR A 7 -21.68 9.67 -16.91
CA TYR A 7 -20.35 10.04 -16.45
C TYR A 7 -20.27 11.50 -15.95
N GLU A 8 -20.77 12.44 -16.74
CA GLU A 8 -20.72 13.88 -16.41
C GLU A 8 -21.53 14.23 -15.14
N ARG A 9 -22.60 13.50 -14.86
CA ARG A 9 -23.43 13.72 -13.65
C ARG A 9 -22.79 13.19 -12.37
N VAL A 10 -21.92 12.15 -12.45
CA VAL A 10 -21.41 11.43 -11.29
C VAL A 10 -19.89 11.60 -11.06
N ARG A 11 -19.18 12.29 -11.99
CA ARG A 11 -17.73 12.46 -11.91
C ARG A 11 -17.27 13.31 -10.73
N GLN A 12 -18.07 14.32 -10.35
CA GLN A 12 -17.70 15.26 -9.30
C GLN A 12 -18.16 14.76 -7.91
N VAL A 13 -17.24 14.72 -6.97
CA VAL A 13 -17.52 14.38 -5.58
C VAL A 13 -17.66 15.68 -4.77
N PRO A 14 -18.77 15.89 -4.04
CA PRO A 14 -18.90 17.03 -3.14
C PRO A 14 -17.79 17.04 -2.09
N GLU A 15 -17.33 18.22 -1.68
CA GLU A 15 -16.26 18.36 -0.68
C GLU A 15 -16.61 17.67 0.66
N ALA A 16 -17.86 17.70 1.06
CA ALA A 16 -18.35 17.01 2.27
C ALA A 16 -18.18 15.48 2.24
N ALA A 17 -18.06 14.89 1.03
CA ALA A 17 -17.84 13.45 0.85
C ALA A 17 -16.35 13.10 0.64
N LYS A 18 -15.45 14.07 0.64
CA LYS A 18 -14.00 13.88 0.49
C LYS A 18 -13.31 13.98 1.85
N ARG A 19 -12.32 13.14 2.07
CA ARG A 19 -11.43 13.19 3.25
C ARG A 19 -9.99 12.99 2.82
N SER A 20 -9.07 13.78 3.37
CA SER A 20 -7.64 13.54 3.17
C SER A 20 -7.18 12.42 4.11
N ILE A 21 -6.48 11.44 3.57
CA ILE A 21 -5.88 10.35 4.36
C ILE A 21 -4.65 10.90 5.10
N GLN A 22 -4.67 10.84 6.43
CA GLN A 22 -3.65 11.48 7.26
C GLN A 22 -2.45 10.58 7.57
N ALA A 23 -2.56 9.26 7.40
CA ALA A 23 -1.52 8.32 7.80
C ALA A 23 -1.40 7.13 6.83
N GLY A 24 -0.32 6.34 7.02
CA GLY A 24 -0.09 5.12 6.27
C GLY A 24 0.39 5.35 4.84
N ARG A 25 0.36 4.30 4.03
CA ARG A 25 0.86 4.24 2.64
C ARG A 25 0.13 5.22 1.71
N LEU A 26 -1.12 5.55 2.02
CA LEU A 26 -1.99 6.40 1.20
C LEU A 26 -2.06 7.85 1.72
N LYS A 27 -1.18 8.24 2.64
CA LYS A 27 -1.13 9.61 3.19
C LYS A 27 -1.10 10.66 2.08
N GLY A 28 -1.97 11.67 2.20
CA GLY A 28 -2.10 12.76 1.23
C GLY A 28 -3.05 12.46 0.06
N LYS A 29 -3.49 11.21 -0.11
CA LYS A 29 -4.54 10.87 -1.07
C LYS A 29 -5.92 11.25 -0.52
N THR A 30 -6.90 11.35 -1.43
CA THR A 30 -8.29 11.62 -1.07
C THR A 30 -9.05 10.30 -0.96
N ASP A 31 -9.67 10.12 0.19
CA ASP A 31 -10.69 9.09 0.40
C ASP A 31 -12.08 9.67 0.10
N ILE A 32 -12.91 8.87 -0.55
CA ILE A 32 -14.30 9.23 -0.86
C ILE A 32 -15.21 8.42 0.05
N ASN A 33 -16.06 9.11 0.82
CA ASN A 33 -17.04 8.43 1.66
C ASN A 33 -17.87 7.43 0.84
N PRO A 34 -17.84 6.13 1.14
CA PRO A 34 -18.56 5.13 0.36
C PRO A 34 -20.07 5.36 0.29
N MET A 35 -20.66 5.93 1.33
CA MET A 35 -22.09 6.25 1.36
C MET A 35 -22.50 7.30 0.32
N TRP A 36 -21.57 8.17 -0.10
CA TRP A 36 -21.81 9.07 -1.22
C TRP A 36 -22.07 8.30 -2.53
N ARG A 37 -21.32 7.23 -2.80
CA ARG A 37 -21.53 6.41 -4.01
C ARG A 37 -22.89 5.73 -3.99
N ILE A 38 -23.31 5.21 -2.85
CA ILE A 38 -24.65 4.60 -2.67
C ILE A 38 -25.74 5.65 -2.88
N LYS A 39 -25.58 6.84 -2.33
CA LYS A 39 -26.48 7.98 -2.54
C LYS A 39 -26.55 8.34 -4.03
N ALA A 40 -25.42 8.51 -4.68
CA ALA A 40 -25.33 8.91 -6.08
C ALA A 40 -25.88 7.82 -7.02
N LEU A 41 -25.69 6.53 -6.74
CA LEU A 41 -26.38 5.43 -7.44
C LEU A 41 -27.89 5.55 -7.33
N THR A 42 -28.38 5.85 -6.12
CA THR A 42 -29.83 6.01 -5.88
C THR A 42 -30.38 7.26 -6.56
N GLU A 43 -29.64 8.36 -6.58
CA GLU A 43 -30.03 9.58 -7.30
C GLU A 43 -30.09 9.38 -8.83
N GLN A 44 -29.16 8.60 -9.39
CA GLN A 44 -29.07 8.37 -10.83
C GLN A 44 -30.06 7.33 -11.35
N PHE A 45 -30.29 6.25 -10.60
CA PHE A 45 -30.97 5.06 -11.10
C PHE A 45 -32.23 4.70 -10.30
N GLY A 46 -32.43 5.28 -9.12
CA GLY A 46 -33.49 4.94 -8.20
C GLY A 46 -33.00 4.03 -7.04
N PRO A 47 -33.90 3.54 -6.16
CA PRO A 47 -33.53 2.75 -5.00
C PRO A 47 -32.86 1.42 -5.36
N CYS A 48 -32.00 0.93 -4.45
CA CYS A 48 -31.40 -0.40 -4.56
C CYS A 48 -32.50 -1.49 -4.66
N GLY A 49 -32.32 -2.44 -5.56
CA GLY A 49 -33.28 -3.48 -5.89
C GLY A 49 -34.30 -3.09 -6.97
N ILE A 50 -34.50 -1.79 -7.23
CA ILE A 50 -35.43 -1.27 -8.23
C ILE A 50 -34.69 -0.62 -9.40
N GLY A 51 -33.78 0.32 -9.13
CA GLY A 51 -33.04 1.06 -10.13
C GLY A 51 -31.57 0.65 -10.25
N TRP A 52 -31.02 0.06 -9.21
CA TRP A 52 -29.73 -0.62 -9.22
C TRP A 52 -29.75 -1.80 -8.26
N LYS A 53 -28.87 -2.76 -8.46
CA LYS A 53 -28.71 -3.94 -7.60
C LYS A 53 -27.31 -4.50 -7.75
N TYR A 54 -26.90 -5.36 -6.83
CA TYR A 54 -25.68 -6.15 -6.96
C TYR A 54 -25.93 -7.61 -6.60
N VAL A 55 -25.08 -8.48 -7.11
CA VAL A 55 -25.01 -9.91 -6.77
C VAL A 55 -23.60 -10.17 -6.26
N ILE A 56 -23.47 -10.80 -5.10
CA ILE A 56 -22.17 -11.27 -4.61
C ILE A 56 -21.84 -12.55 -5.36
N THR A 57 -20.74 -12.54 -6.11
CA THR A 57 -20.31 -13.67 -6.94
C THR A 57 -19.27 -14.54 -6.25
N ASP A 58 -18.44 -13.95 -5.37
CA ASP A 58 -17.48 -14.70 -4.58
C ASP A 58 -17.15 -14.02 -3.24
N LYS A 59 -16.76 -14.85 -2.26
CA LYS A 59 -16.20 -14.44 -0.96
C LYS A 59 -15.08 -15.39 -0.60
N ARG A 60 -13.87 -14.85 -0.39
CA ARG A 60 -12.71 -15.66 -0.06
C ARG A 60 -11.78 -14.99 0.96
N LEU A 61 -11.04 -15.82 1.67
CA LEU A 61 -9.97 -15.41 2.54
C LEU A 61 -8.64 -15.85 1.92
N GLU A 62 -7.70 -14.92 1.79
CA GLU A 62 -6.39 -15.15 1.20
C GLU A 62 -5.31 -14.95 2.26
N GLN A 63 -4.42 -15.92 2.39
CA GLN A 63 -3.29 -15.82 3.30
C GLN A 63 -2.29 -14.80 2.79
N GLY A 64 -1.98 -13.81 3.60
CA GLY A 64 -0.96 -12.80 3.37
C GLY A 64 0.38 -13.13 4.03
N ALA A 65 1.30 -12.16 4.04
CA ALA A 65 2.55 -12.23 4.79
C ALA A 65 2.31 -12.09 6.30
N ASN A 66 3.25 -12.57 7.13
CA ASN A 66 3.25 -12.37 8.58
C ASN A 66 1.97 -12.87 9.31
N ASN A 67 1.34 -13.93 8.83
CA ASN A 67 0.08 -14.49 9.35
C ASN A 67 -1.11 -13.51 9.21
N GLU A 68 -1.01 -12.47 8.41
CA GLU A 68 -2.14 -11.65 8.03
C GLU A 68 -3.04 -12.40 7.05
N VAL A 69 -4.35 -12.11 7.08
CA VAL A 69 -5.34 -12.71 6.18
C VAL A 69 -6.18 -11.58 5.59
N ALA A 70 -6.27 -11.53 4.27
CA ALA A 70 -7.13 -10.61 3.56
C ALA A 70 -8.47 -11.27 3.20
N ALA A 71 -9.56 -10.53 3.36
CA ALA A 71 -10.88 -10.91 2.85
C ALA A 71 -11.09 -10.21 1.52
N PHE A 72 -11.47 -10.96 0.49
CA PHE A 72 -11.91 -10.44 -0.80
C PHE A 72 -13.37 -10.79 -1.04
N LEU A 73 -14.06 -9.89 -1.72
CA LEU A 73 -15.44 -10.06 -2.11
C LEU A 73 -15.64 -9.51 -3.52
N ASP A 74 -16.18 -10.34 -4.39
CA ASP A 74 -16.47 -9.98 -5.76
C ASP A 74 -17.98 -9.79 -5.95
N ILE A 75 -18.36 -8.79 -6.74
CA ILE A 75 -19.76 -8.51 -7.08
C ILE A 75 -19.92 -8.26 -8.58
N ASP A 76 -21.15 -8.48 -9.03
CA ASP A 76 -21.70 -7.91 -10.24
C ASP A 76 -22.72 -6.83 -9.87
N LEU A 77 -22.44 -5.58 -10.26
CA LEU A 77 -23.35 -4.45 -10.14
C LEU A 77 -24.18 -4.33 -11.42
N PHE A 78 -25.46 -4.04 -11.25
CA PHE A 78 -26.40 -3.78 -12.34
C PHE A 78 -27.10 -2.46 -12.11
N VAL A 79 -27.28 -1.68 -13.17
CA VAL A 79 -28.04 -0.43 -13.17
C VAL A 79 -29.16 -0.50 -14.18
N LYS A 80 -30.25 0.22 -13.93
CA LYS A 80 -31.41 0.26 -14.84
C LYS A 80 -31.43 1.58 -15.59
N VAL A 81 -31.35 1.52 -16.91
CA VAL A 81 -31.37 2.67 -17.81
C VAL A 81 -32.47 2.49 -18.84
N ASP A 82 -33.33 3.48 -19.00
CA ASP A 82 -34.47 3.45 -19.94
C ASP A 82 -35.36 2.18 -19.78
N GLY A 83 -35.50 1.74 -18.53
CA GLY A 83 -36.33 0.57 -18.21
C GLY A 83 -35.63 -0.78 -18.35
N ALA A 84 -34.46 -0.88 -18.97
CA ALA A 84 -33.68 -2.10 -19.15
C ALA A 84 -32.53 -2.20 -18.13
N TRP A 85 -32.22 -3.43 -17.66
CA TRP A 85 -31.05 -3.70 -16.84
C TRP A 85 -29.80 -3.72 -17.73
N SER A 86 -28.71 -3.17 -17.19
CA SER A 86 -27.39 -3.29 -17.81
C SER A 86 -26.87 -4.72 -17.75
N GLU A 87 -25.84 -5.03 -18.52
CA GLU A 87 -24.95 -6.14 -18.27
C GLU A 87 -24.22 -6.00 -16.94
N ALA A 88 -23.60 -7.08 -16.45
CA ALA A 88 -22.85 -7.10 -15.21
C ALA A 88 -21.67 -6.12 -15.25
N ILE A 89 -21.53 -5.30 -14.21
CA ILE A 89 -20.40 -4.41 -14.01
C ILE A 89 -19.60 -4.99 -12.84
N PRO A 90 -18.45 -5.65 -13.08
CA PRO A 90 -17.73 -6.32 -12.04
C PRO A 90 -17.03 -5.35 -11.06
N GLY A 91 -16.96 -5.75 -9.81
CA GLY A 91 -16.22 -5.04 -8.77
C GLY A 91 -15.63 -6.01 -7.77
N THR A 92 -14.34 -5.85 -7.47
CA THR A 92 -13.64 -6.59 -6.42
C THR A 92 -13.29 -5.64 -5.29
N GLY A 93 -13.64 -6.01 -4.06
CA GLY A 93 -13.26 -5.27 -2.87
C GLY A 93 -12.46 -6.11 -1.90
N GLY A 94 -11.63 -5.46 -1.10
CA GLY A 94 -10.77 -6.12 -0.13
C GLY A 94 -10.74 -5.42 1.22
N SER A 95 -10.53 -6.21 2.27
CA SER A 95 -10.29 -5.72 3.62
C SER A 95 -9.45 -6.71 4.41
N ALA A 96 -8.81 -6.26 5.49
CA ALA A 96 -8.09 -7.16 6.38
C ALA A 96 -9.08 -7.96 7.24
N PHE A 97 -8.98 -9.30 7.20
CA PHE A 97 -9.62 -10.19 8.16
C PHE A 97 -8.74 -10.38 9.40
N VAL A 98 -7.46 -10.70 9.19
CA VAL A 98 -6.44 -10.70 10.26
C VAL A 98 -5.39 -9.68 9.90
N ALA A 99 -5.21 -8.67 10.73
CA ALA A 99 -4.22 -7.61 10.56
C ALA A 99 -3.20 -7.61 11.70
N SER A 100 -1.95 -7.26 11.40
CA SER A 100 -0.93 -7.02 12.41
C SER A 100 -1.07 -5.59 12.92
N GLU A 101 -1.39 -5.46 14.20
CA GLU A 101 -1.51 -4.19 14.90
C GLU A 101 -0.42 -4.04 15.98
N ARG A 102 -0.36 -2.87 16.63
CA ARG A 102 0.64 -2.58 17.66
C ARG A 102 0.64 -3.58 18.81
N ASN A 103 -0.53 -4.15 19.15
CA ASN A 103 -0.71 -5.07 20.28
C ASN A 103 -0.78 -6.55 19.84
N GLY A 104 -0.44 -6.87 18.60
CA GLY A 104 -0.49 -8.23 18.04
C GLY A 104 -1.50 -8.36 16.89
N LEU A 105 -1.88 -9.61 16.59
CA LEU A 105 -2.87 -9.88 15.54
C LEU A 105 -4.29 -9.53 16.01
N TYR A 106 -5.00 -8.80 15.18
CA TYR A 106 -6.41 -8.45 15.36
C TYR A 106 -7.25 -9.13 14.29
N THR A 107 -8.38 -9.75 14.68
CA THR A 107 -9.34 -10.35 13.76
C THR A 107 -10.57 -9.46 13.64
N SER A 108 -10.90 -9.06 12.42
CA SER A 108 -12.04 -8.20 12.10
C SER A 108 -13.29 -9.04 11.78
N ASP A 109 -14.37 -8.83 12.49
CA ASP A 109 -15.70 -9.38 12.17
C ASP A 109 -16.44 -8.56 11.09
N GLU A 110 -15.90 -7.38 10.74
CA GLU A 110 -16.48 -6.48 9.75
C GLU A 110 -15.84 -6.58 8.36
N CYS A 111 -14.81 -7.42 8.19
CA CYS A 111 -13.99 -7.46 6.98
C CYS A 111 -14.82 -7.62 5.69
N PHE A 112 -15.84 -8.49 5.67
CA PHE A 112 -16.68 -8.66 4.48
C PHE A 112 -17.65 -7.50 4.25
N LYS A 113 -18.07 -6.78 5.30
CA LYS A 113 -18.87 -5.56 5.15
C LYS A 113 -18.04 -4.47 4.48
N MET A 114 -16.79 -4.32 4.91
CA MET A 114 -15.84 -3.37 4.33
C MET A 114 -15.49 -3.77 2.90
N ALA A 115 -15.19 -5.04 2.64
CA ALA A 115 -14.90 -5.56 1.30
C ALA A 115 -16.09 -5.36 0.33
N LEU A 116 -17.33 -5.56 0.78
CA LEU A 116 -18.53 -5.29 -0.03
C LEU A 116 -18.61 -3.81 -0.43
N THR A 117 -18.41 -2.91 0.53
CA THR A 117 -18.46 -1.47 0.28
C THR A 117 -17.36 -1.03 -0.70
N ASP A 118 -16.17 -1.63 -0.61
CA ASP A 118 -15.08 -1.39 -1.54
C ASP A 118 -15.40 -1.97 -2.93
N ALA A 119 -15.96 -3.17 -3.03
CA ALA A 119 -16.38 -3.79 -4.29
C ALA A 119 -17.41 -2.92 -5.05
N ILE A 120 -18.42 -2.40 -4.34
CA ILE A 120 -19.39 -1.44 -4.91
C ILE A 120 -18.66 -0.19 -5.40
N SER A 121 -17.69 0.31 -4.61
CA SER A 121 -16.91 1.49 -4.99
C SER A 121 -16.07 1.25 -6.26
N VAL A 122 -15.52 0.05 -6.42
CA VAL A 122 -14.77 -0.34 -7.62
C VAL A 122 -15.67 -0.44 -8.83
N ALA A 123 -16.83 -1.11 -8.74
CA ALA A 123 -17.80 -1.20 -9.83
C ALA A 123 -18.31 0.20 -10.25
N CYS A 124 -18.58 1.09 -9.31
CA CYS A 124 -19.00 2.48 -9.58
C CYS A 124 -17.97 3.28 -10.38
N LYS A 125 -16.66 3.00 -10.24
CA LYS A 125 -15.62 3.68 -11.03
C LYS A 125 -15.78 3.46 -12.52
N ALA A 126 -16.23 2.28 -12.94
CA ALA A 126 -16.50 1.97 -14.35
C ALA A 126 -17.61 2.85 -14.94
N LEU A 127 -18.52 3.35 -14.11
CA LEU A 127 -19.58 4.29 -14.50
C LEU A 127 -19.16 5.76 -14.39
N GLY A 128 -17.94 6.07 -13.94
CA GLY A 128 -17.41 7.42 -13.79
C GLY A 128 -17.61 8.05 -12.40
N PHE A 129 -18.15 7.34 -11.41
CA PHE A 129 -18.37 7.87 -10.06
C PHE A 129 -17.07 8.35 -9.39
N GLY A 130 -16.97 9.66 -9.19
CA GLY A 130 -15.82 10.29 -8.56
C GLY A 130 -14.58 10.37 -9.46
N ALA A 131 -14.75 10.29 -10.77
CA ALA A 131 -13.66 10.27 -11.74
C ALA A 131 -12.67 11.43 -11.56
N ASP A 132 -13.13 12.64 -11.27
CA ASP A 132 -12.28 13.83 -11.11
C ASP A 132 -11.28 13.69 -9.96
N VAL A 133 -11.64 12.99 -8.88
CA VAL A 133 -10.72 12.76 -7.76
C VAL A 133 -9.52 11.91 -8.19
N TYR A 134 -9.73 10.97 -9.09
CA TYR A 134 -8.65 10.11 -9.60
C TYR A 134 -7.88 10.78 -10.72
N TRP A 135 -8.57 11.59 -11.56
CA TRP A 135 -7.94 12.30 -12.67
C TRP A 135 -6.97 13.39 -12.21
N ASP A 136 -7.37 14.22 -11.24
CA ASP A 136 -6.58 15.36 -10.78
C ASP A 136 -5.39 15.00 -9.89
N LYS A 137 -5.41 13.84 -9.24
CA LYS A 137 -4.44 13.47 -8.19
C LYS A 137 -3.56 12.27 -8.51
N ASP A 138 -3.86 11.51 -9.53
CA ASP A 138 -2.94 10.51 -10.04
C ASP A 138 -1.97 11.17 -11.02
N SER A 139 -0.80 11.59 -10.50
CA SER A 139 0.37 11.69 -11.35
C SER A 139 0.64 10.30 -11.91
N THR A 140 0.12 10.03 -13.10
CA THR A 140 0.28 8.74 -13.74
C THR A 140 1.72 8.63 -14.22
N LYS A 141 2.24 7.40 -14.35
CA LYS A 141 3.56 7.14 -14.98
C LYS A 141 3.67 7.71 -16.41
N TYR A 142 2.59 8.27 -16.95
CA TYR A 142 2.49 8.87 -18.27
C TYR A 142 2.51 10.41 -18.25
N ASP A 143 2.45 11.06 -17.08
CA ASP A 143 2.67 12.51 -16.95
C ASP A 143 4.15 12.85 -17.16
N ARG A 144 4.62 12.65 -18.37
CA ARG A 144 5.90 13.17 -18.84
C ARG A 144 5.71 14.64 -19.20
N GLY A 145 5.92 15.49 -18.18
CA GLY A 145 6.39 16.85 -18.41
C GLY A 145 5.47 17.76 -19.20
N THR A 146 4.50 18.37 -18.56
CA THR A 146 4.19 19.78 -18.83
C THR A 146 5.14 20.61 -17.96
N GLU A 147 5.81 21.57 -18.58
CA GLU A 147 6.86 22.41 -17.97
C GLU A 147 6.43 23.02 -16.64
N PRO A 148 7.35 23.22 -15.69
CA PRO A 148 7.02 23.77 -14.38
C PRO A 148 6.61 25.23 -14.53
N GLN A 149 5.32 25.52 -14.33
CA GLN A 149 4.88 26.89 -14.09
C GLN A 149 5.60 27.45 -12.89
N GLN A 150 6.27 28.57 -13.09
CA GLN A 150 7.08 29.31 -12.15
C GLN A 150 6.46 29.41 -10.75
N ARG A 151 6.99 28.65 -9.82
CA ARG A 151 6.81 28.93 -8.40
C ARG A 151 7.58 30.20 -8.08
N THR A 152 6.85 31.28 -7.77
CA THR A 152 7.40 32.48 -7.14
C THR A 152 8.30 32.09 -5.98
N GLN A 153 9.59 32.43 -6.10
CA GLN A 153 10.61 32.19 -5.11
C GLN A 153 10.27 32.93 -3.82
N LYS A 154 9.89 32.23 -2.76
CA LYS A 154 10.11 32.70 -1.41
C LYS A 154 11.55 32.38 -1.05
N ALA A 155 12.28 33.43 -0.64
CA ALA A 155 13.70 33.40 -0.33
C ALA A 155 14.10 32.18 0.52
N ALA A 156 15.07 31.42 0.03
CA ALA A 156 15.63 30.27 0.69
C ALA A 156 16.56 30.72 1.84
N ILE A 157 16.29 30.21 3.03
CA ILE A 157 17.24 30.17 4.14
C ILE A 157 18.29 29.11 3.76
N PRO A 158 19.61 29.40 3.82
CA PRO A 158 20.64 28.46 3.41
C PRO A 158 20.62 27.21 4.32
N PRO A 159 20.68 25.99 3.76
CA PRO A 159 20.70 24.77 4.55
C PRO A 159 22.06 24.65 5.27
N GLN A 160 22.00 24.52 6.60
CA GLN A 160 23.14 24.06 7.38
C GLN A 160 23.49 22.63 6.97
N GLN A 161 24.69 22.44 6.50
CA GLN A 161 25.26 21.16 6.12
C GLN A 161 25.33 20.22 7.33
N LYS A 162 24.48 19.20 7.37
CA LYS A 162 24.76 18.00 8.18
C LYS A 162 25.77 17.15 7.41
N PRO A 163 26.75 16.49 8.07
CA PRO A 163 27.76 15.69 7.39
C PRO A 163 27.11 14.62 6.53
N GLY A 164 27.39 14.64 5.25
CA GLY A 164 26.77 13.80 4.25
C GLY A 164 27.16 12.33 4.40
N TYR A 165 26.18 11.48 4.58
CA TYR A 165 26.32 10.05 4.34
C TYR A 165 26.34 9.84 2.82
N ARG A 166 27.53 9.69 2.27
CA ARG A 166 27.75 9.35 0.86
C ARG A 166 27.40 7.86 0.68
N LEU A 167 26.34 7.56 -0.09
CA LEU A 167 26.11 6.21 -0.57
C LEU A 167 27.30 5.81 -1.48
N PRO A 168 27.91 4.64 -1.27
CA PRO A 168 28.91 4.13 -2.19
C PRO A 168 28.28 3.79 -3.54
N PRO A 169 29.03 3.88 -4.65
CA PRO A 169 28.51 3.64 -5.99
C PRO A 169 27.98 2.21 -6.13
N GLN A 170 26.85 2.05 -6.81
CA GLN A 170 26.29 0.77 -7.18
C GLN A 170 27.16 0.16 -8.30
N GLY A 171 28.06 -0.71 -7.90
CA GLY A 171 28.75 -1.66 -8.76
C GLY A 171 28.63 -3.03 -8.12
N ASP A 172 28.40 -4.08 -8.91
CA ASP A 172 28.34 -5.49 -8.50
C ASP A 172 29.71 -5.99 -8.00
N ALA A 173 30.20 -5.41 -6.91
CA ALA A 173 31.41 -5.90 -6.25
C ALA A 173 31.03 -7.11 -5.39
N THR A 174 31.49 -8.28 -5.79
CA THR A 174 31.38 -9.51 -4.99
C THR A 174 32.03 -9.28 -3.64
N VAL A 175 31.24 -9.21 -2.57
CA VAL A 175 31.74 -9.03 -1.21
C VAL A 175 32.14 -10.38 -0.64
N ILE A 176 33.40 -10.51 -0.16
CA ILE A 176 33.92 -11.74 0.41
C ILE A 176 33.91 -11.62 1.95
N CYS A 177 33.49 -12.71 2.60
CA CYS A 177 33.51 -12.81 4.08
C CYS A 177 34.94 -12.97 4.58
N GLU A 178 35.41 -12.03 5.40
CA GLU A 178 36.79 -12.04 5.93
C GLU A 178 37.09 -13.24 6.88
N ARG A 179 36.04 -13.91 7.38
CA ARG A 179 36.21 -15.05 8.28
C ARG A 179 36.24 -16.42 7.60
N CYS A 180 35.40 -16.66 6.61
CA CYS A 180 35.28 -17.96 5.96
C CYS A 180 35.69 -17.97 4.48
N GLY A 181 36.06 -16.82 3.91
CA GLY A 181 36.44 -16.67 2.48
C GLY A 181 35.28 -16.87 1.49
N GLY A 182 34.08 -17.15 1.97
CA GLY A 182 32.91 -17.34 1.09
C GLY A 182 32.29 -16.00 0.68
N GLN A 183 31.58 -16.01 -0.45
CA GLN A 183 30.84 -14.84 -0.93
C GLN A 183 29.72 -14.47 0.05
N VAL A 184 29.59 -13.19 0.38
CA VAL A 184 28.44 -12.66 1.10
C VAL A 184 27.28 -12.53 0.15
N MET A 185 26.18 -13.23 0.46
CA MET A 185 24.96 -13.22 -0.36
C MET A 185 23.93 -12.25 0.22
N ASP A 186 22.99 -11.83 -0.61
CA ASP A 186 21.80 -11.13 -0.14
C ASP A 186 21.06 -12.00 0.89
N TYR A 187 20.58 -11.42 1.96
CA TYR A 187 19.90 -12.10 3.07
C TYR A 187 18.49 -11.57 3.27
N PHE A 188 17.53 -12.46 3.40
CA PHE A 188 16.16 -12.11 3.75
C PHE A 188 15.95 -12.24 5.27
N ASP A 189 15.65 -11.11 5.93
CA ASP A 189 15.51 -11.04 7.40
C ASP A 189 14.10 -11.34 7.90
N GLY A 190 13.21 -11.82 7.03
CA GLY A 190 11.79 -12.06 7.31
C GLY A 190 10.89 -10.84 6.98
N ARG A 191 11.47 -9.67 6.68
CA ARG A 191 10.74 -8.43 6.33
C ARG A 191 11.22 -7.82 5.02
N ALA A 192 12.53 -7.85 4.78
CA ALA A 192 13.13 -7.25 3.59
C ALA A 192 14.40 -8.01 3.18
N THR A 193 14.77 -7.90 1.89
CA THR A 193 16.06 -8.39 1.41
C THR A 193 17.16 -7.39 1.77
N VAL A 194 18.09 -7.80 2.62
CA VAL A 194 19.29 -7.04 2.95
C VAL A 194 20.37 -7.37 1.92
N LYS A 195 20.84 -6.36 1.20
CA LYS A 195 21.89 -6.54 0.19
C LYS A 195 23.23 -6.96 0.82
N ALA A 196 23.98 -7.82 0.14
CA ALA A 196 25.28 -8.34 0.59
C ALA A 196 26.25 -7.23 1.07
N ALA A 197 26.36 -6.14 0.32
CA ALA A 197 27.21 -5.02 0.67
C ALA A 197 26.78 -4.35 2.00
N ARG A 198 25.46 -4.22 2.24
CA ARG A 198 24.92 -3.63 3.48
C ARG A 198 25.11 -4.56 4.67
N LEU A 199 24.94 -5.88 4.46
CA LEU A 199 25.20 -6.89 5.49
C LEU A 199 26.66 -6.87 5.94
N ALA A 200 27.59 -6.88 4.99
CA ALA A 200 29.03 -6.83 5.27
C ALA A 200 29.46 -5.51 5.93
N ALA A 201 28.95 -4.36 5.49
CA ALA A 201 29.24 -3.07 6.10
C ALA A 201 28.77 -3.02 7.56
N ARG A 202 27.56 -3.51 7.86
CA ARG A 202 27.02 -3.57 9.21
C ARG A 202 27.80 -4.55 10.10
N ALA A 203 28.24 -5.69 9.56
CA ALA A 203 29.07 -6.63 10.29
C ALA A 203 30.45 -6.04 10.61
N LYS A 204 31.01 -5.26 9.70
CA LYS A 204 32.29 -4.56 9.91
C LYS A 204 32.18 -3.48 11.00
N GLU A 205 31.10 -2.74 11.03
CA GLU A 205 30.82 -1.75 12.07
C GLU A 205 30.67 -2.36 13.47
N LEU A 206 29.97 -3.51 13.58
CA LEU A 206 29.67 -4.16 14.86
C LEU A 206 30.75 -5.11 15.37
N TYR A 207 31.47 -5.76 14.45
CA TYR A 207 32.41 -6.85 14.77
C TYR A 207 33.82 -6.64 14.20
N GLY A 208 34.08 -5.49 13.56
CA GLY A 208 35.37 -5.14 12.97
C GLY A 208 35.70 -5.82 11.64
N HIS A 209 34.85 -6.75 11.15
CA HIS A 209 35.10 -7.57 9.97
C HIS A 209 33.86 -7.64 9.05
N ALA A 210 34.09 -7.71 7.74
CA ALA A 210 33.03 -7.97 6.76
C ALA A 210 32.66 -9.45 6.81
N LEU A 211 31.49 -9.79 7.35
CA LEU A 211 31.07 -11.16 7.61
C LEU A 211 29.80 -11.52 6.82
N CYS A 212 29.70 -12.80 6.39
CA CYS A 212 28.45 -13.36 5.91
C CYS A 212 27.50 -13.66 7.08
N GLU A 213 26.21 -13.87 6.81
CA GLU A 213 25.16 -14.15 7.80
C GLU A 213 25.55 -15.28 8.76
N LYS A 214 26.06 -16.42 8.24
CA LYS A 214 26.47 -17.57 9.05
C LYS A 214 27.61 -17.23 10.02
N CYS A 215 28.54 -16.39 9.59
CA CYS A 215 29.66 -15.94 10.45
C CYS A 215 29.21 -14.89 11.46
N VAL A 216 28.29 -14.02 11.14
CA VAL A 216 27.66 -13.07 12.09
C VAL A 216 26.95 -13.82 13.19
N ALA A 217 26.16 -14.85 12.87
CA ALA A 217 25.44 -15.66 13.87
C ALA A 217 26.42 -16.36 14.85
N LYS A 218 27.56 -16.88 14.35
CA LYS A 218 28.59 -17.50 15.19
C LYS A 218 29.30 -16.49 16.12
N VAL A 219 29.63 -15.30 15.60
CA VAL A 219 30.27 -14.25 16.40
C VAL A 219 29.33 -13.72 17.46
N LYS A 220 28.07 -13.48 17.11
CA LYS A 220 27.04 -13.03 18.05
C LYS A 220 26.85 -14.03 19.19
N LYS A 221 26.70 -15.32 18.88
CA LYS A 221 26.56 -16.40 19.89
C LYS A 221 27.76 -16.48 20.85
N ALA A 222 28.99 -16.29 20.33
CA ALA A 222 30.20 -16.26 21.15
C ALA A 222 30.27 -15.02 22.05
N SER A 223 29.82 -13.85 21.56
CA SER A 223 29.77 -12.61 22.33
C SER A 223 28.71 -12.67 23.45
N ASP A 224 27.54 -13.26 23.16
CA ASP A 224 26.48 -13.41 24.16
C ASP A 224 26.89 -14.38 25.27
N ALA A 225 27.52 -15.51 24.94
CA ALA A 225 28.07 -16.47 25.92
C ALA A 225 29.17 -15.87 26.80
N ALA A 226 30.03 -14.98 26.23
CA ALA A 226 31.06 -14.30 27.00
C ALA A 226 30.48 -13.25 27.97
N LYS A 227 29.37 -12.61 27.63
CA LYS A 227 28.65 -11.70 28.54
C LYS A 227 28.00 -12.47 29.70
N GLU A 228 27.31 -13.57 29.42
CA GLU A 228 26.68 -14.39 30.43
C GLU A 228 27.73 -14.97 31.43
N ALA A 229 28.92 -15.36 30.95
CA ALA A 229 29.99 -15.82 31.81
C ALA A 229 30.58 -14.71 32.70
N ASN A 230 30.61 -13.48 32.23
CA ASN A 230 31.11 -12.32 32.99
C ASN A 230 30.09 -11.87 34.06
N ASP A 231 28.79 -11.91 33.72
CA ASP A 231 27.69 -11.57 34.63
C ASP A 231 27.50 -12.62 35.73
N ALA A 232 27.96 -13.87 35.51
CA ALA A 232 27.91 -14.93 36.48
C ALA A 232 29.13 -14.97 37.43
N ALA A 233 30.18 -14.17 37.12
CA ALA A 233 31.44 -14.13 37.89
C ALA A 233 31.58 -12.83 38.75
N GLY A 234 30.60 -11.96 38.73
CA GLY A 234 30.52 -10.73 39.55
C GLY A 234 29.33 -10.78 40.52
#